data_fb51c0911ddc66bf84f155c2eae5099e
#
_entry.id   fb51c0911ddc66bf84f155c2eae5099e
#
_cell.length_a   1.000
_cell.length_b   1.000
_cell.length_c   1.000
_cell.angle_alpha   90.00
_cell.angle_beta   90.00
_cell.angle_gamma   90.00
#
_symmetry.space_group_name_H-M   'P 1'
#
loop_
_entity.id
_entity.type
_entity.pdbx_description
1 polymer ?
#
loop_
_entity_poly.entity_id
_entity_poly.type
_entity_poly.pdbx_seq_one_letter_code
_entity_poly.pdbx_strand_id
1 'polypeptide(L)'
;MKILSIEIGVDVTHVLEMDYRVKNPKVYRSFSFQTPVGVIGEAGVRKSEEFRTALHKLLDANKIKTRKTLFVVNSGKIASREVLIPMIKENRIKDFLNTNSADFFPVDLSRYQLVYRNEGVVQQDTVKKRKLYVFAVPGDLVQSYEELADFCSLELTALDYVGNSIFQMMHKAVGNNICCSVKLDDNATMITIINQGMVVLQRTVFYGFEEVEKVVVDSGLFPKEQHPAAMDILQQTDCLDTNQTAPGDAMNAMRAEAVEALRPMIGNIRRVLDYYQSRNNGTEVKECFLIGNGAYIKGLERLMSLELNLPVHLQEKDVLNGFRTSGGRLDAMYEACYGAAIQPLDFVFGSAQTAKIIEEKKKRELLAAKLIGLLCVACAVILLALSGVQRIALSHELNTLNKQKDELKYIQDIYNAYVDTKSQYDDVIKMNGRTETVSDALADAIEEMEEKFPSGVKVTSLTSNGEGISMDIEVSTKEEAAKILQNLATFDAFRSVTTNGITESTDENGKITVTFSVMCTYVNGTADDSIDTETTPEEDVETYMNGDQYIYPDMEGSTESGEADNE
;
A
#
# COMPACT_ATOMS: atom_id res chain seq x y z
N MET A 1 7.68 -20.96 -34.82
CA MET A 1 8.76 -19.95 -34.71
C MET A 1 9.50 -20.24 -33.40
N LYS A 2 10.84 -20.19 -33.40
CA LYS A 2 11.62 -20.32 -32.17
C LYS A 2 11.71 -18.98 -31.45
N ILE A 3 11.68 -19.03 -30.12
CA ILE A 3 11.82 -17.88 -29.24
C ILE A 3 12.70 -18.22 -28.04
N LEU A 4 13.36 -17.22 -27.48
CA LEU A 4 13.92 -17.28 -26.12
C LEU A 4 12.82 -16.84 -25.14
N SER A 5 12.43 -17.72 -24.23
CA SER A 5 11.57 -17.36 -23.10
C SER A 5 12.46 -17.16 -21.88
N ILE A 6 12.44 -15.96 -21.31
CA ILE A 6 13.37 -15.56 -20.26
C ILE A 6 12.56 -15.07 -19.05
N GLU A 7 12.78 -15.69 -17.90
CA GLU A 7 12.31 -15.21 -16.59
C GLU A 7 13.51 -14.70 -15.80
N ILE A 8 13.48 -13.41 -15.42
CA ILE A 8 14.53 -12.81 -14.60
C ILE A 8 14.04 -12.83 -13.15
N GLY A 9 14.57 -13.75 -12.37
CA GLY A 9 14.38 -13.82 -10.91
C GLY A 9 15.41 -12.98 -10.17
N VAL A 10 15.23 -12.82 -8.86
CA VAL A 10 16.18 -12.06 -8.01
C VAL A 10 17.55 -12.71 -8.01
N ASP A 11 17.61 -14.01 -7.78
CA ASP A 11 18.85 -14.75 -7.69
C ASP A 11 19.19 -15.54 -8.96
N VAL A 12 18.18 -16.03 -9.67
CA VAL A 12 18.37 -16.90 -10.84
C VAL A 12 17.54 -16.40 -12.02
N THR A 13 18.20 -16.30 -13.16
CA THR A 13 17.58 -16.06 -14.46
C THR A 13 17.42 -17.37 -15.21
N HIS A 14 16.19 -17.69 -15.61
CA HIS A 14 15.86 -18.86 -16.42
C HIS A 14 15.73 -18.50 -17.90
N VAL A 15 16.30 -19.29 -18.76
CA VAL A 15 16.29 -19.08 -20.22
C VAL A 15 15.94 -20.37 -20.94
N LEU A 16 14.92 -20.32 -21.79
CA LEU A 16 14.48 -21.42 -22.62
C LEU A 16 14.51 -21.04 -24.11
N GLU A 17 15.08 -21.92 -24.95
CA GLU A 17 14.84 -21.87 -26.41
C GLU A 17 13.73 -22.86 -26.75
N MET A 18 12.57 -22.37 -27.22
CA MET A 18 11.41 -23.21 -27.49
C MET A 18 10.53 -22.70 -28.63
N ASP A 19 9.53 -23.49 -29.02
CA ASP A 19 8.49 -23.07 -29.97
C ASP A 19 7.52 -22.06 -29.35
N TYR A 20 7.11 -21.06 -30.13
CA TYR A 20 6.25 -19.98 -29.72
C TYR A 20 4.84 -20.11 -30.30
N ARG A 21 3.80 -20.00 -29.47
CA ARG A 21 2.38 -20.08 -29.81
C ARG A 21 2.02 -21.36 -30.55
N VAL A 22 2.53 -22.50 -30.08
CA VAL A 22 2.29 -23.83 -30.66
C VAL A 22 1.56 -24.68 -29.64
N LYS A 23 0.56 -25.46 -30.06
CA LYS A 23 -0.26 -26.32 -29.18
C LYS A 23 0.56 -27.34 -28.40
N ASN A 24 1.56 -27.97 -29.06
CA ASN A 24 2.50 -28.92 -28.47
C ASN A 24 3.94 -28.42 -28.72
N PRO A 25 4.39 -27.44 -27.94
CA PRO A 25 5.67 -26.80 -28.19
C PRO A 25 6.83 -27.72 -27.91
N LYS A 26 7.90 -27.54 -28.67
CA LYS A 26 9.18 -28.23 -28.47
C LYS A 26 10.12 -27.31 -27.73
N VAL A 27 10.72 -27.84 -26.67
CA VAL A 27 11.82 -27.23 -25.93
C VAL A 27 13.12 -27.73 -26.55
N TYR A 28 13.97 -26.84 -26.97
CA TYR A 28 15.23 -27.15 -27.60
C TYR A 28 16.35 -27.14 -26.59
N ARG A 29 16.36 -26.17 -25.68
CA ARG A 29 17.37 -25.98 -24.65
C ARG A 29 16.80 -25.26 -23.44
N SER A 30 17.32 -25.56 -22.26
CA SER A 30 17.02 -24.91 -20.99
C SER A 30 18.30 -24.67 -20.22
N PHE A 31 18.45 -23.52 -19.61
CA PHE A 31 19.57 -23.19 -18.76
C PHE A 31 19.24 -22.02 -17.86
N SER A 32 20.01 -21.93 -16.78
CA SER A 32 19.89 -20.84 -15.81
C SER A 32 21.26 -20.26 -15.51
N PHE A 33 21.29 -19.03 -15.06
CA PHE A 33 22.49 -18.41 -14.51
C PHE A 33 22.10 -17.50 -13.35
N GLN A 34 23.06 -17.25 -12.46
CA GLN A 34 22.84 -16.35 -11.33
C GLN A 34 22.59 -14.94 -11.85
N THR A 35 21.49 -14.33 -11.43
CA THR A 35 21.14 -12.96 -11.78
C THR A 35 22.11 -11.99 -11.11
N PRO A 36 22.83 -11.14 -11.85
CA PRO A 36 23.70 -10.16 -11.23
C PRO A 36 22.94 -9.20 -10.32
N VAL A 37 23.57 -8.82 -9.20
CA VAL A 37 22.97 -7.93 -8.22
C VAL A 37 22.59 -6.59 -8.85
N GLY A 38 21.38 -6.10 -8.55
CA GLY A 38 20.90 -4.81 -9.02
C GLY A 38 20.24 -4.80 -10.39
N VAL A 39 20.13 -5.95 -11.07
CA VAL A 39 19.36 -6.09 -12.33
C VAL A 39 17.88 -5.85 -12.07
N ILE A 40 17.35 -6.37 -10.97
CA ILE A 40 15.97 -6.08 -10.56
C ILE A 40 15.95 -4.79 -9.73
N GLY A 41 15.12 -3.85 -10.13
CA GLY A 41 14.94 -2.56 -9.48
C GLY A 41 13.48 -2.28 -9.16
N GLU A 42 13.24 -1.15 -8.50
CA GLU A 42 11.87 -0.74 -8.13
C GLU A 42 10.94 -0.56 -9.34
N ALA A 43 11.43 -0.01 -10.44
CA ALA A 43 10.62 0.22 -11.64
C ALA A 43 10.46 -1.03 -12.54
N GLY A 44 11.27 -2.05 -12.31
CA GLY A 44 11.37 -3.25 -13.14
C GLY A 44 12.80 -3.72 -13.26
N VAL A 45 13.28 -4.00 -14.46
CA VAL A 45 14.67 -4.44 -14.71
C VAL A 45 15.55 -3.27 -15.13
N ARG A 46 16.84 -3.38 -14.83
CA ARG A 46 17.84 -2.36 -15.17
C ARG A 46 18.84 -2.91 -16.18
N LYS A 47 19.36 -2.03 -17.02
CA LYS A 47 20.50 -2.34 -17.91
C LYS A 47 21.72 -2.69 -17.06
N SER A 48 22.32 -3.84 -17.28
CA SER A 48 23.51 -4.33 -16.60
C SER A 48 24.44 -4.99 -17.59
N GLU A 49 25.69 -4.56 -17.62
CA GLU A 49 26.73 -5.16 -18.45
C GLU A 49 27.07 -6.58 -18.01
N GLU A 50 26.99 -6.85 -16.70
CA GLU A 50 27.20 -8.18 -16.16
C GLU A 50 26.11 -9.14 -16.64
N PHE A 51 24.84 -8.69 -16.60
CA PHE A 51 23.72 -9.47 -17.10
C PHE A 51 23.86 -9.74 -18.61
N ARG A 52 24.16 -8.70 -19.39
CA ARG A 52 24.39 -8.83 -20.83
C ARG A 52 25.51 -9.84 -21.13
N THR A 53 26.63 -9.71 -20.43
CA THR A 53 27.81 -10.59 -20.61
C THR A 53 27.49 -12.03 -20.23
N ALA A 54 26.81 -12.26 -19.10
CA ALA A 54 26.40 -13.58 -18.64
C ALA A 54 25.45 -14.24 -19.65
N LEU A 55 24.43 -13.51 -20.10
CA LEU A 55 23.47 -14.00 -21.08
C LEU A 55 24.15 -14.34 -22.42
N HIS A 56 24.98 -13.45 -22.96
CA HIS A 56 25.67 -13.70 -24.24
C HIS A 56 26.64 -14.85 -24.14
N LYS A 57 27.45 -14.93 -23.09
CA LYS A 57 28.37 -16.06 -22.85
C LYS A 57 27.60 -17.39 -22.87
N LEU A 58 26.45 -17.42 -22.30
CA LEU A 58 25.61 -18.60 -22.21
C LEU A 58 24.95 -18.93 -23.56
N LEU A 59 24.46 -17.94 -24.31
CA LEU A 59 23.92 -18.12 -25.65
C LEU A 59 25.00 -18.66 -26.62
N ASP A 60 26.22 -18.12 -26.55
CA ASP A 60 27.33 -18.50 -27.40
C ASP A 60 27.86 -19.90 -27.05
N ALA A 61 28.02 -20.22 -25.77
CA ALA A 61 28.43 -21.54 -25.30
C ALA A 61 27.47 -22.64 -25.79
N ASN A 62 26.18 -22.32 -25.88
CA ASN A 62 25.14 -23.23 -26.35
C ASN A 62 24.84 -23.10 -27.86
N LYS A 63 25.58 -22.27 -28.58
CA LYS A 63 25.43 -22.03 -30.04
C LYS A 63 23.99 -21.60 -30.42
N ILE A 64 23.38 -20.72 -29.60
CA ILE A 64 22.02 -20.23 -29.80
C ILE A 64 22.07 -18.96 -30.63
N LYS A 65 21.41 -19.00 -31.78
CA LYS A 65 21.29 -17.85 -32.71
C LYS A 65 19.97 -17.12 -32.59
N THR A 66 18.99 -17.66 -31.85
CA THR A 66 17.69 -17.06 -31.63
C THR A 66 17.86 -15.75 -30.84
N ARG A 67 17.25 -14.66 -31.34
CA ARG A 67 17.25 -13.35 -30.69
C ARG A 67 15.83 -12.87 -30.38
N LYS A 68 14.83 -13.47 -31.02
CA LYS A 68 13.41 -13.22 -30.68
C LYS A 68 13.16 -13.67 -29.25
N THR A 69 12.72 -12.73 -28.44
CA THR A 69 12.67 -12.94 -26.98
C THR A 69 11.28 -12.60 -26.45
N LEU A 70 10.83 -13.41 -25.53
CA LEU A 70 9.70 -13.19 -24.67
C LEU A 70 10.22 -13.13 -23.23
N PHE A 71 9.90 -12.04 -22.51
CA PHE A 71 10.19 -12.00 -21.06
C PHE A 71 8.95 -12.34 -20.26
N VAL A 72 9.17 -13.15 -19.22
CA VAL A 72 8.18 -13.43 -18.20
C VAL A 72 8.39 -12.42 -17.07
N VAL A 73 7.42 -11.55 -16.88
CA VAL A 73 7.49 -10.48 -15.91
C VAL A 73 6.93 -10.96 -14.58
N ASN A 74 7.77 -11.01 -13.57
CA ASN A 74 7.38 -11.28 -12.19
C ASN A 74 7.42 -9.95 -11.40
N SER A 75 6.26 -9.33 -11.20
CA SER A 75 6.17 -8.05 -10.51
C SER A 75 4.86 -7.92 -9.74
N GLY A 76 4.97 -7.57 -8.47
CA GLY A 76 3.81 -7.25 -7.62
C GLY A 76 3.11 -5.94 -7.98
N LYS A 77 3.67 -5.14 -8.91
CA LYS A 77 3.04 -3.92 -9.40
C LYS A 77 1.95 -4.17 -10.45
N ILE A 78 1.90 -5.37 -11.02
CA ILE A 78 0.84 -5.77 -11.94
C ILE A 78 -0.39 -6.13 -11.11
N ALA A 79 -1.39 -5.27 -11.14
CA ALA A 79 -2.67 -5.56 -10.52
C ALA A 79 -3.53 -6.41 -11.46
N SER A 80 -4.25 -7.38 -10.91
CA SER A 80 -5.15 -8.22 -11.70
C SER A 80 -6.53 -8.34 -11.04
N ARG A 81 -7.57 -8.45 -11.88
CA ARG A 81 -8.94 -8.52 -11.40
C ARG A 81 -9.85 -9.26 -12.38
N GLU A 82 -10.79 -10.02 -11.83
CA GLU A 82 -11.93 -10.53 -12.58
C GLU A 82 -12.92 -9.41 -12.86
N VAL A 83 -13.36 -9.29 -14.12
CA VAL A 83 -14.31 -8.28 -14.58
C VAL A 83 -15.39 -8.91 -15.43
N LEU A 84 -16.65 -8.63 -15.12
CA LEU A 84 -17.80 -9.03 -15.91
C LEU A 84 -18.25 -7.85 -16.77
N ILE A 85 -18.22 -8.04 -18.09
CA ILE A 85 -18.62 -7.00 -19.05
C ILE A 85 -19.86 -7.47 -19.84
N PRO A 86 -20.65 -6.53 -20.40
CA PRO A 86 -21.72 -6.88 -21.34
C PRO A 86 -21.19 -7.66 -22.55
N MET A 87 -22.08 -8.35 -23.24
CA MET A 87 -21.76 -9.06 -24.49
C MET A 87 -21.51 -8.04 -25.62
N ILE A 88 -20.27 -7.61 -25.74
CA ILE A 88 -19.81 -6.70 -26.81
C ILE A 88 -18.88 -7.43 -27.78
N LYS A 89 -18.69 -6.83 -28.98
CA LYS A 89 -17.75 -7.37 -29.97
C LYS A 89 -16.32 -7.35 -29.42
N GLU A 90 -15.53 -8.36 -29.77
CA GLU A 90 -14.18 -8.55 -29.22
C GLU A 90 -13.23 -7.36 -29.47
N ASN A 91 -13.33 -6.77 -30.66
CA ASN A 91 -12.56 -5.57 -31.02
C ASN A 91 -12.92 -4.30 -30.22
N ARG A 92 -14.04 -4.30 -29.51
CA ARG A 92 -14.48 -3.19 -28.64
C ARG A 92 -14.11 -3.39 -27.17
N ILE A 93 -13.63 -4.59 -26.79
CA ILE A 93 -13.33 -4.90 -25.39
C ILE A 93 -12.22 -3.97 -24.86
N LYS A 94 -11.16 -3.75 -25.63
CA LYS A 94 -10.04 -2.90 -25.21
C LYS A 94 -10.48 -1.45 -24.98
N ASP A 95 -11.29 -0.90 -25.87
CA ASP A 95 -11.82 0.46 -25.73
C ASP A 95 -12.76 0.56 -24.51
N PHE A 96 -13.62 -0.46 -24.33
CA PHE A 96 -14.52 -0.54 -23.19
C PHE A 96 -13.75 -0.58 -21.86
N LEU A 97 -12.71 -1.40 -21.75
CA LEU A 97 -11.88 -1.51 -20.55
C LEU A 97 -11.15 -0.19 -20.26
N ASN A 98 -10.61 0.47 -21.28
CA ASN A 98 -9.91 1.74 -21.10
C ASN A 98 -10.86 2.86 -20.67
N THR A 99 -12.06 2.93 -21.25
CA THR A 99 -13.08 3.95 -20.90
C THR A 99 -13.61 3.78 -19.47
N ASN A 100 -13.81 2.52 -19.04
CA ASN A 100 -14.37 2.22 -17.71
C ASN A 100 -13.29 1.76 -16.71
N SER A 101 -12.06 2.12 -16.96
CA SER A 101 -10.91 1.63 -16.18
C SER A 101 -10.97 1.98 -14.70
N ALA A 102 -11.50 3.16 -14.35
CA ALA A 102 -11.67 3.62 -12.98
C ALA A 102 -12.65 2.75 -12.17
N ASP A 103 -13.64 2.13 -12.82
CA ASP A 103 -14.59 1.23 -12.18
C ASP A 103 -13.94 -0.10 -11.76
N PHE A 104 -12.89 -0.47 -12.46
CA PHE A 104 -12.21 -1.75 -12.24
C PHE A 104 -11.01 -1.64 -11.30
N PHE A 105 -10.27 -0.56 -11.38
CA PHE A 105 -9.06 -0.36 -10.57
C PHE A 105 -9.12 1.00 -9.88
N PRO A 106 -9.08 1.05 -8.53
CA PRO A 106 -9.15 2.30 -7.75
C PRO A 106 -7.79 3.02 -7.70
N VAL A 107 -7.13 3.15 -8.85
CA VAL A 107 -5.82 3.79 -9.02
C VAL A 107 -5.82 4.64 -10.28
N ASP A 108 -4.94 5.64 -10.34
CA ASP A 108 -4.71 6.40 -11.57
C ASP A 108 -4.06 5.51 -12.63
N LEU A 109 -4.85 5.13 -13.63
CA LEU A 109 -4.43 4.27 -14.73
C LEU A 109 -3.80 5.01 -15.90
N SER A 110 -3.53 6.32 -15.80
CA SER A 110 -2.89 7.10 -16.85
C SER A 110 -1.51 6.57 -17.26
N ARG A 111 -0.85 5.87 -16.33
CA ARG A 111 0.48 5.24 -16.52
C ARG A 111 0.43 3.72 -16.70
N TYR A 112 -0.77 3.16 -16.83
CA TYR A 112 -0.94 1.70 -16.93
C TYR A 112 -1.52 1.33 -18.29
N GLN A 113 -1.13 0.16 -18.76
CA GLN A 113 -1.76 -0.51 -19.88
C GLN A 113 -2.70 -1.59 -19.35
N LEU A 114 -3.94 -1.62 -19.86
CA LEU A 114 -4.85 -2.71 -19.57
C LEU A 114 -4.73 -3.79 -20.65
N VAL A 115 -4.44 -5.00 -20.20
CA VAL A 115 -4.50 -6.21 -21.02
C VAL A 115 -5.46 -7.20 -20.38
N TYR A 116 -6.02 -8.11 -21.15
CA TYR A 116 -7.01 -9.04 -20.63
C TYR A 116 -6.86 -10.43 -21.22
N ARG A 117 -7.31 -11.40 -20.46
CA ARG A 117 -7.58 -12.76 -20.91
C ARG A 117 -9.10 -12.98 -20.90
N ASN A 118 -9.63 -13.54 -21.99
CA ASN A 118 -11.04 -13.88 -22.10
C ASN A 118 -11.28 -15.26 -21.46
N GLU A 119 -12.04 -15.29 -20.37
CA GLU A 119 -12.38 -16.51 -19.62
C GLU A 119 -13.68 -17.16 -20.12
N GLY A 120 -14.35 -16.56 -21.11
CA GLY A 120 -15.58 -17.09 -21.68
C GLY A 120 -16.83 -16.28 -21.32
N VAL A 121 -17.98 -16.95 -21.42
CA VAL A 121 -19.30 -16.35 -21.16
C VAL A 121 -19.92 -17.01 -19.94
N VAL A 122 -20.37 -16.18 -19.02
CA VAL A 122 -21.09 -16.61 -17.81
C VAL A 122 -22.50 -16.05 -17.83
N GLN A 123 -23.42 -16.76 -17.21
CA GLN A 123 -24.80 -16.30 -17.02
C GLN A 123 -24.91 -15.75 -15.60
N GLN A 124 -25.24 -14.47 -15.50
CA GLN A 124 -25.56 -13.86 -14.22
C GLN A 124 -27.03 -13.46 -14.25
N ASP A 125 -27.82 -14.07 -13.37
CA ASP A 125 -29.30 -14.01 -13.38
C ASP A 125 -29.85 -14.45 -14.74
N THR A 126 -30.47 -13.56 -15.51
CA THR A 126 -31.01 -13.83 -16.85
C THR A 126 -30.13 -13.29 -17.98
N VAL A 127 -29.03 -12.58 -17.66
CA VAL A 127 -28.20 -11.87 -18.63
C VAL A 127 -26.88 -12.60 -18.85
N LYS A 128 -26.54 -12.84 -20.12
CA LYS A 128 -25.20 -13.32 -20.49
C LYS A 128 -24.19 -12.21 -20.39
N LYS A 129 -23.10 -12.45 -19.68
CA LYS A 129 -21.96 -11.55 -19.55
C LYS A 129 -20.68 -12.23 -20.00
N ARG A 130 -19.74 -11.45 -20.50
CA ARG A 130 -18.39 -11.92 -20.79
C ARG A 130 -17.53 -11.77 -19.55
N LYS A 131 -16.87 -12.85 -19.14
CA LYS A 131 -15.94 -12.87 -18.03
C LYS A 131 -14.52 -12.62 -18.56
N LEU A 132 -13.86 -11.61 -18.05
CA LEU A 132 -12.49 -11.27 -18.37
C LEU A 132 -11.64 -11.32 -17.10
N TYR A 133 -10.39 -11.73 -17.24
CA TYR A 133 -9.37 -11.50 -16.23
C TYR A 133 -8.47 -10.37 -16.74
N VAL A 134 -8.57 -9.21 -16.09
CA VAL A 134 -7.92 -7.96 -16.56
C VAL A 134 -6.69 -7.70 -15.72
N PHE A 135 -5.61 -7.28 -16.38
CA PHE A 135 -4.35 -6.92 -15.78
C PHE A 135 -4.06 -5.45 -16.07
N ALA A 136 -3.70 -4.71 -15.03
CA ALA A 136 -3.18 -3.35 -15.14
C ALA A 136 -1.65 -3.40 -14.99
N VAL A 137 -0.95 -3.14 -16.09
CA VAL A 137 0.51 -3.25 -16.20
C VAL A 137 1.11 -1.85 -16.24
N PRO A 138 2.03 -1.49 -15.32
CA PRO A 138 2.70 -0.19 -15.33
C PRO A 138 3.53 0.03 -16.61
N GLY A 139 3.43 1.19 -17.21
CA GLY A 139 4.17 1.51 -18.44
C GLY A 139 5.68 1.59 -18.26
N ASP A 140 6.14 2.07 -17.10
CA ASP A 140 7.56 2.11 -16.73
C ASP A 140 8.16 0.71 -16.59
N LEU A 141 7.38 -0.24 -16.08
CA LEU A 141 7.77 -1.65 -16.02
C LEU A 141 7.97 -2.22 -17.43
N VAL A 142 7.03 -1.99 -18.35
CA VAL A 142 7.13 -2.43 -19.76
C VAL A 142 8.37 -1.83 -20.42
N GLN A 143 8.54 -0.52 -20.27
CA GLN A 143 9.68 0.20 -20.83
C GLN A 143 11.01 -0.35 -20.33
N SER A 144 11.11 -0.74 -19.06
CA SER A 144 12.35 -1.29 -18.49
C SER A 144 12.79 -2.58 -19.19
N TYR A 145 11.84 -3.46 -19.55
CA TYR A 145 12.13 -4.68 -20.31
C TYR A 145 12.44 -4.40 -21.78
N GLU A 146 11.79 -3.43 -22.42
CA GLU A 146 12.13 -2.98 -23.78
C GLU A 146 13.57 -2.47 -23.83
N GLU A 147 13.94 -1.62 -22.89
CA GLU A 147 15.29 -1.07 -22.78
C GLU A 147 16.35 -2.13 -22.49
N LEU A 148 16.02 -3.14 -21.65
CA LEU A 148 16.93 -4.25 -21.40
C LEU A 148 17.09 -5.14 -22.62
N ALA A 149 16.02 -5.42 -23.37
CA ALA A 149 16.07 -6.19 -24.61
C ALA A 149 16.99 -5.52 -25.63
N ASP A 150 16.80 -4.23 -25.90
CA ASP A 150 17.63 -3.46 -26.80
C ASP A 150 19.10 -3.45 -26.36
N PHE A 151 19.34 -3.23 -25.07
CA PHE A 151 20.68 -3.24 -24.48
C PHE A 151 21.38 -4.59 -24.65
N CYS A 152 20.64 -5.69 -24.52
CA CYS A 152 21.15 -7.05 -24.73
C CYS A 152 21.13 -7.50 -26.20
N SER A 153 20.79 -6.62 -27.16
CA SER A 153 20.66 -6.95 -28.59
C SER A 153 19.69 -8.12 -28.84
N LEU A 154 18.59 -8.13 -28.11
CA LEU A 154 17.48 -9.06 -28.24
C LEU A 154 16.33 -8.40 -29.01
N GLU A 155 15.59 -9.19 -29.80
CA GLU A 155 14.37 -8.75 -30.47
C GLU A 155 13.18 -9.04 -29.56
N LEU A 156 12.69 -8.04 -28.82
CA LEU A 156 11.53 -8.21 -27.95
C LEU A 156 10.28 -8.52 -28.80
N THR A 157 9.74 -9.71 -28.60
CA THR A 157 8.57 -10.22 -29.35
C THR A 157 7.30 -10.12 -28.50
N ALA A 158 7.40 -10.39 -27.21
CA ALA A 158 6.27 -10.35 -26.28
C ALA A 158 6.77 -10.17 -24.85
N LEU A 159 5.86 -9.64 -24.01
CA LEU A 159 5.95 -9.68 -22.55
C LEU A 159 4.75 -10.48 -22.02
N ASP A 160 4.97 -11.32 -21.03
CA ASP A 160 3.91 -12.03 -20.35
C ASP A 160 4.04 -11.86 -18.83
N TYR A 161 2.92 -11.93 -18.14
CA TYR A 161 2.90 -11.90 -16.68
C TYR A 161 3.02 -13.33 -16.14
N VAL A 162 3.89 -13.52 -15.17
CA VAL A 162 4.15 -14.84 -14.56
C VAL A 162 2.88 -15.57 -14.12
N GLY A 163 1.89 -14.84 -13.59
CA GLY A 163 0.61 -15.41 -13.22
C GLY A 163 -0.22 -15.93 -14.39
N ASN A 164 -0.14 -15.29 -15.57
CA ASN A 164 -0.73 -15.83 -16.79
C ASN A 164 0.03 -17.05 -17.28
N SER A 165 1.36 -16.99 -17.25
CA SER A 165 2.22 -18.10 -17.66
C SER A 165 1.92 -19.37 -16.86
N ILE A 166 1.86 -19.27 -15.55
CA ILE A 166 1.50 -20.39 -14.65
C ILE A 166 0.10 -20.90 -14.96
N PHE A 167 -0.86 -20.01 -15.15
CA PHE A 167 -2.22 -20.42 -15.56
C PHE A 167 -2.20 -21.21 -16.86
N GLN A 168 -1.45 -20.78 -17.89
CA GLN A 168 -1.36 -21.50 -19.17
C GLN A 168 -0.79 -22.91 -19.01
N MET A 169 0.06 -23.13 -18.01
CA MET A 169 0.57 -24.46 -17.67
C MET A 169 -0.50 -25.30 -16.96
N MET A 170 -1.13 -24.71 -15.94
CA MET A 170 -1.98 -25.43 -14.98
C MET A 170 -3.37 -25.79 -15.52
N HIS A 171 -4.03 -24.88 -16.23
CA HIS A 171 -5.45 -25.02 -16.58
C HIS A 171 -5.81 -26.29 -17.36
N LYS A 172 -4.86 -26.82 -18.13
CA LYS A 172 -5.06 -28.05 -18.89
C LYS A 172 -4.87 -29.31 -18.04
N ALA A 173 -3.97 -29.24 -17.06
CA ALA A 173 -3.67 -30.37 -16.18
C ALA A 173 -4.75 -30.58 -15.11
N VAL A 174 -5.28 -29.49 -14.60
CA VAL A 174 -6.27 -29.49 -13.49
C VAL A 174 -7.68 -29.81 -13.96
N GLY A 175 -8.02 -29.52 -15.21
CA GLY A 175 -9.36 -29.75 -15.75
C GLY A 175 -10.44 -28.98 -14.97
N ASN A 176 -11.47 -29.70 -14.52
CA ASN A 176 -12.60 -29.09 -13.78
C ASN A 176 -12.41 -29.08 -12.25
N ASN A 177 -11.28 -29.54 -11.74
CA ASN A 177 -11.01 -29.56 -10.31
C ASN A 177 -10.71 -28.16 -9.77
N ILE A 178 -10.84 -28.03 -8.43
CA ILE A 178 -10.42 -26.82 -7.72
C ILE A 178 -9.05 -27.10 -7.12
N CYS A 179 -8.08 -26.35 -7.55
CA CYS A 179 -6.72 -26.48 -7.01
C CYS A 179 -6.09 -25.12 -6.69
N CYS A 180 -5.06 -25.18 -5.87
CA CYS A 180 -4.15 -24.07 -5.61
C CYS A 180 -2.81 -24.35 -6.30
N SER A 181 -2.21 -23.35 -6.91
CA SER A 181 -0.80 -23.37 -7.34
C SER A 181 -0.04 -22.34 -6.51
N VAL A 182 1.07 -22.75 -5.95
CA VAL A 182 1.98 -21.92 -5.16
C VAL A 182 3.33 -21.89 -5.86
N LYS A 183 3.62 -20.76 -6.52
CA LYS A 183 4.97 -20.49 -7.04
C LYS A 183 5.80 -19.88 -5.92
N LEU A 184 6.85 -20.58 -5.55
CA LEU A 184 7.74 -20.19 -4.48
C LEU A 184 9.07 -19.72 -5.05
N ASP A 185 9.29 -18.40 -4.97
CA ASP A 185 10.53 -17.73 -5.36
C ASP A 185 11.29 -17.29 -4.09
N ASP A 186 12.47 -16.74 -4.28
CA ASP A 186 13.40 -16.37 -3.20
C ASP A 186 12.75 -15.40 -2.20
N ASN A 187 12.15 -14.32 -2.69
CA ASN A 187 11.57 -13.25 -1.86
C ASN A 187 10.05 -13.07 -2.01
N ALA A 188 9.39 -13.92 -2.79
CA ALA A 188 7.96 -13.82 -3.04
C ALA A 188 7.30 -15.18 -3.22
N THR A 189 6.05 -15.27 -2.83
CA THR A 189 5.18 -16.43 -3.07
C THR A 189 3.95 -15.98 -3.84
N MET A 190 3.72 -16.58 -5.01
CA MET A 190 2.51 -16.34 -5.79
C MET A 190 1.54 -17.50 -5.59
N ILE A 191 0.35 -17.18 -5.14
CA ILE A 191 -0.74 -18.11 -4.84
C ILE A 191 -1.81 -17.91 -5.90
N THR A 192 -2.16 -18.95 -6.65
CA THR A 192 -3.17 -18.92 -7.70
C THR A 192 -4.20 -20.03 -7.44
N ILE A 193 -5.47 -19.67 -7.29
CA ILE A 193 -6.56 -20.64 -7.18
C ILE A 193 -7.25 -20.74 -8.52
N ILE A 194 -7.33 -21.97 -9.02
CA ILE A 194 -7.97 -22.32 -10.28
C ILE A 194 -9.20 -23.18 -9.97
N ASN A 195 -10.34 -22.79 -10.51
CA ASN A 195 -11.60 -23.52 -10.40
C ASN A 195 -12.22 -23.67 -11.80
N GLN A 196 -12.55 -24.89 -12.17
CA GLN A 196 -13.12 -25.22 -13.49
C GLN A 196 -12.28 -24.64 -14.66
N GLY A 197 -10.97 -24.75 -14.56
CA GLY A 197 -10.04 -24.26 -15.58
C GLY A 197 -9.94 -22.74 -15.68
N MET A 198 -10.46 -21.97 -14.72
CA MET A 198 -10.40 -20.50 -14.67
C MET A 198 -9.67 -20.03 -13.42
N VAL A 199 -8.90 -18.95 -13.53
CA VAL A 199 -8.35 -18.28 -12.35
C VAL A 199 -9.49 -17.56 -11.62
N VAL A 200 -9.66 -17.90 -10.35
CA VAL A 200 -10.65 -17.26 -9.48
C VAL A 200 -10.01 -16.36 -8.43
N LEU A 201 -8.75 -16.61 -8.09
CA LEU A 201 -7.97 -15.76 -7.19
C LEU A 201 -6.49 -15.90 -7.52
N GLN A 202 -5.79 -14.78 -7.56
CA GLN A 202 -4.33 -14.74 -7.66
C GLN A 202 -3.79 -13.69 -6.72
N ARG A 203 -2.77 -14.06 -5.93
CA ARG A 203 -2.17 -13.17 -4.95
C ARG A 203 -0.69 -13.41 -4.83
N THR A 204 0.09 -12.33 -4.84
CA THR A 204 1.52 -12.37 -4.53
C THR A 204 1.72 -11.88 -3.10
N VAL A 205 2.51 -12.61 -2.34
CA VAL A 205 2.97 -12.28 -1.00
C VAL A 205 4.48 -12.08 -1.07
N PHE A 206 4.98 -10.96 -0.55
CA PHE A 206 6.42 -10.67 -0.53
C PHE A 206 7.07 -11.38 0.66
N TYR A 207 7.12 -12.68 0.57
CA TYR A 207 7.80 -13.60 1.47
C TYR A 207 8.06 -14.89 0.68
N GLY A 208 9.30 -15.31 0.60
CA GLY A 208 9.73 -16.49 -0.13
C GLY A 208 10.55 -17.44 0.74
N PHE A 209 11.49 -18.14 0.15
CA PHE A 209 12.35 -19.10 0.87
C PHE A 209 13.71 -18.51 1.29
N GLU A 210 14.03 -17.26 0.96
CA GLU A 210 15.29 -16.60 1.34
C GLU A 210 15.60 -16.72 2.85
N GLU A 211 14.56 -16.62 3.70
CA GLU A 211 14.76 -16.71 5.14
C GLU A 211 15.23 -18.12 5.58
N VAL A 212 14.76 -19.18 4.93
CA VAL A 212 15.23 -20.53 5.26
C VAL A 212 16.65 -20.77 4.74
N GLU A 213 17.02 -20.15 3.62
CA GLU A 213 18.42 -20.17 3.15
C GLU A 213 19.36 -19.49 4.15
N LYS A 214 18.96 -18.34 4.70
CA LYS A 214 19.70 -17.64 5.76
C LYS A 214 19.91 -18.54 6.98
N VAL A 215 18.88 -19.22 7.44
CA VAL A 215 18.98 -20.17 8.55
C VAL A 215 20.02 -21.24 8.29
N VAL A 216 20.02 -21.83 7.08
CA VAL A 216 20.99 -22.87 6.68
C VAL A 216 22.42 -22.31 6.68
N VAL A 217 22.62 -21.13 6.10
CA VAL A 217 23.93 -20.46 6.03
C VAL A 217 24.43 -20.09 7.43
N ASP A 218 23.58 -19.47 8.25
CA ASP A 218 23.93 -18.96 9.57
C ASP A 218 24.13 -20.08 10.60
N SER A 219 23.61 -21.28 10.35
CA SER A 219 23.81 -22.45 11.21
C SER A 219 25.29 -22.84 11.35
N GLY A 220 26.13 -22.48 10.39
CA GLY A 220 27.54 -22.85 10.34
C GLY A 220 27.80 -24.36 10.21
N LEU A 221 26.76 -25.16 9.94
CA LEU A 221 26.85 -26.61 9.81
C LEU A 221 27.40 -27.05 8.46
N PHE A 222 27.41 -26.18 7.47
CA PHE A 222 27.88 -26.44 6.13
C PHE A 222 29.12 -25.60 5.82
N PRO A 223 30.09 -26.14 5.05
CA PRO A 223 31.30 -25.41 4.67
C PRO A 223 30.95 -24.07 3.96
N LYS A 224 31.77 -23.03 4.22
CA LYS A 224 31.57 -21.71 3.60
C LYS A 224 31.59 -21.73 2.07
N GLU A 225 32.31 -22.66 1.48
CA GLU A 225 32.35 -22.86 0.02
C GLU A 225 30.98 -23.30 -0.54
N GLN A 226 30.11 -23.87 0.31
CA GLN A 226 28.75 -24.27 -0.06
C GLN A 226 27.70 -23.19 0.22
N HIS A 227 28.04 -22.07 0.88
CA HIS A 227 27.08 -20.99 1.17
C HIS A 227 26.42 -20.37 -0.08
N PRO A 228 27.13 -20.20 -1.23
CA PRO A 228 26.49 -19.78 -2.46
C PRO A 228 25.47 -20.77 -3.03
N ALA A 229 25.48 -22.02 -2.51
CA ALA A 229 24.61 -23.11 -2.91
C ALA A 229 23.66 -23.53 -1.78
N ALA A 230 23.17 -22.57 -0.95
CA ALA A 230 22.23 -22.87 0.14
C ALA A 230 21.00 -23.63 -0.37
N MET A 231 20.51 -23.27 -1.55
CA MET A 231 19.42 -23.97 -2.20
C MET A 231 19.76 -25.41 -2.57
N ASP A 232 21.00 -25.71 -3.00
CA ASP A 232 21.46 -27.06 -3.27
C ASP A 232 21.44 -27.91 -1.99
N ILE A 233 21.80 -27.31 -0.85
CA ILE A 233 21.75 -27.99 0.46
C ILE A 233 20.27 -28.29 0.82
N LEU A 234 19.39 -27.36 0.67
CA LEU A 234 17.96 -27.51 0.94
C LEU A 234 17.29 -28.55 0.04
N GLN A 235 17.76 -28.70 -1.20
CA GLN A 235 17.26 -29.70 -2.13
C GLN A 235 17.80 -31.12 -1.82
N GLN A 236 19.03 -31.24 -1.35
CA GLN A 236 19.68 -32.53 -1.07
C GLN A 236 19.41 -33.02 0.34
N THR A 237 19.36 -32.12 1.31
CA THR A 237 19.23 -32.41 2.74
C THR A 237 17.83 -32.03 3.25
N ASP A 238 17.15 -32.94 3.96
CA ASP A 238 15.89 -32.63 4.60
C ASP A 238 16.13 -31.78 5.87
N CYS A 239 16.19 -30.48 5.64
CA CYS A 239 16.32 -29.47 6.70
C CYS A 239 15.00 -29.15 7.41
N LEU A 240 13.88 -29.75 6.99
CA LEU A 240 12.54 -29.49 7.52
C LEU A 240 11.99 -30.66 8.36
N ASP A 241 12.72 -31.77 8.47
CA ASP A 241 12.29 -32.93 9.26
C ASP A 241 12.70 -32.79 10.73
N THR A 242 11.85 -32.25 11.55
CA THR A 242 12.05 -32.09 12.99
C THR A 242 11.94 -33.42 13.76
N ASN A 243 11.42 -34.50 13.13
CA ASN A 243 11.29 -35.82 13.76
C ASN A 243 12.57 -36.65 13.60
N GLN A 244 13.46 -36.30 12.69
CA GLN A 244 14.75 -36.93 12.57
C GLN A 244 15.69 -36.41 13.66
N THR A 245 16.00 -37.25 14.63
CA THR A 245 17.08 -36.99 15.59
C THR A 245 18.42 -37.20 14.90
N ALA A 246 19.09 -36.10 14.57
CA ALA A 246 20.47 -36.13 14.13
C ALA A 246 21.41 -36.30 15.37
N PRO A 247 22.57 -36.95 15.22
CA PRO A 247 23.58 -36.88 16.26
C PRO A 247 24.09 -35.43 16.38
N GLY A 248 23.60 -34.71 17.35
CA GLY A 248 23.99 -33.33 17.65
C GLY A 248 22.83 -32.35 17.74
N ASP A 249 22.84 -31.51 18.79
CA ASP A 249 21.79 -30.52 19.07
C ASP A 249 21.70 -29.41 18.00
N ALA A 250 22.83 -29.09 17.37
CA ALA A 250 22.92 -28.00 16.39
C ALA A 250 22.10 -28.25 15.10
N MET A 251 22.10 -29.48 14.58
CA MET A 251 21.30 -29.83 13.40
C MET A 251 19.80 -29.81 13.71
N ASN A 252 19.41 -30.27 14.90
CA ASN A 252 18.02 -30.26 15.32
C ASN A 252 17.53 -28.83 15.59
N ALA A 253 18.38 -27.97 16.15
CA ALA A 253 18.10 -26.54 16.33
C ALA A 253 17.89 -25.84 14.98
N MET A 254 18.80 -26.04 14.02
CA MET A 254 18.69 -25.49 12.66
C MET A 254 17.40 -25.94 11.96
N ARG A 255 17.03 -27.23 12.07
CA ARG A 255 15.78 -27.74 11.50
C ARG A 255 14.53 -27.06 12.10
N ALA A 256 14.53 -26.89 13.42
CA ALA A 256 13.42 -26.19 14.08
C ALA A 256 13.33 -24.74 13.60
N GLU A 257 14.45 -24.04 13.51
CA GLU A 257 14.52 -22.67 13.02
C GLU A 257 14.13 -22.56 11.53
N ALA A 258 14.52 -23.51 10.70
CA ALA A 258 14.14 -23.57 9.28
C ALA A 258 12.61 -23.74 9.11
N VAL A 259 11.97 -24.56 9.93
CA VAL A 259 10.51 -24.69 9.93
C VAL A 259 9.85 -23.40 10.40
N GLU A 260 10.36 -22.76 11.45
CA GLU A 260 9.84 -21.46 11.92
C GLU A 260 9.99 -20.36 10.86
N ALA A 261 11.10 -20.34 10.11
CA ALA A 261 11.31 -19.40 9.01
C ALA A 261 10.24 -19.53 7.90
N LEU A 262 9.68 -20.72 7.69
CA LEU A 262 8.63 -20.94 6.68
C LEU A 262 7.20 -20.68 7.18
N ARG A 263 6.97 -20.59 8.49
CA ARG A 263 5.62 -20.39 9.06
C ARG A 263 4.90 -19.14 8.56
N PRO A 264 5.54 -17.96 8.42
CA PRO A 264 4.87 -16.77 7.90
C PRO A 264 4.38 -16.97 6.46
N MET A 265 5.15 -17.66 5.62
CA MET A 265 4.77 -18.00 4.26
C MET A 265 3.55 -18.92 4.25
N ILE A 266 3.61 -20.03 4.98
CA ILE A 266 2.51 -21.00 5.07
C ILE A 266 1.25 -20.36 5.64
N GLY A 267 1.40 -19.50 6.66
CA GLY A 267 0.30 -18.72 7.22
C GLY A 267 -0.34 -17.75 6.24
N ASN A 268 0.45 -17.18 5.33
CA ASN A 268 -0.08 -16.35 4.24
C ASN A 268 -0.89 -17.19 3.24
N ILE A 269 -0.38 -18.36 2.87
CA ILE A 269 -1.10 -19.29 1.98
C ILE A 269 -2.43 -19.69 2.61
N ARG A 270 -2.43 -20.11 3.87
CA ARG A 270 -3.66 -20.45 4.62
C ARG A 270 -4.68 -19.32 4.57
N ARG A 271 -4.27 -18.08 4.86
CA ARG A 271 -5.17 -16.91 4.80
C ARG A 271 -5.80 -16.71 3.42
N VAL A 272 -5.08 -16.99 2.35
CA VAL A 272 -5.61 -16.90 0.99
C VAL A 272 -6.62 -18.01 0.71
N LEU A 273 -6.36 -19.24 1.19
CA LEU A 273 -7.28 -20.37 1.08
C LEU A 273 -8.57 -20.11 1.89
N ASP A 274 -8.45 -19.64 3.12
CA ASP A 274 -9.59 -19.30 4.00
C ASP A 274 -10.42 -18.16 3.40
N TYR A 275 -9.76 -17.14 2.84
CA TYR A 275 -10.46 -16.06 2.13
C TYR A 275 -11.25 -16.57 0.94
N TYR A 276 -10.66 -17.47 0.12
CA TYR A 276 -11.35 -18.08 -1.00
C TYR A 276 -12.58 -18.87 -0.53
N GLN A 277 -12.40 -19.74 0.45
CA GLN A 277 -13.47 -20.57 1.02
C GLN A 277 -14.62 -19.70 1.55
N SER A 278 -14.32 -18.65 2.29
CA SER A 278 -15.33 -17.74 2.86
C SER A 278 -16.16 -17.02 1.79
N ARG A 279 -15.56 -16.73 0.63
CA ARG A 279 -16.21 -16.03 -0.49
C ARG A 279 -16.97 -16.95 -1.44
N ASN A 280 -16.73 -18.25 -1.38
CA ASN A 280 -17.28 -19.25 -2.32
C ASN A 280 -18.13 -20.29 -1.60
N ASN A 281 -18.99 -19.84 -0.69
CA ASN A 281 -19.99 -20.67 0.02
C ASN A 281 -19.37 -21.91 0.70
N GLY A 282 -18.19 -21.76 1.29
CA GLY A 282 -17.50 -22.85 1.96
C GLY A 282 -16.82 -23.86 1.02
N THR A 283 -16.74 -23.56 -0.27
CA THR A 283 -16.08 -24.45 -1.24
C THR A 283 -14.58 -24.50 -0.96
N GLU A 284 -14.06 -25.69 -0.70
CA GLU A 284 -12.66 -25.93 -0.35
C GLU A 284 -11.81 -26.24 -1.57
N VAL A 285 -10.55 -25.78 -1.52
CA VAL A 285 -9.50 -26.22 -2.42
C VAL A 285 -9.15 -27.68 -2.09
N LYS A 286 -9.00 -28.54 -3.10
CA LYS A 286 -8.81 -29.98 -2.91
C LYS A 286 -7.35 -30.42 -2.90
N GLU A 287 -6.49 -29.69 -3.57
CA GLU A 287 -5.06 -30.00 -3.72
C GLU A 287 -4.26 -28.73 -3.99
N CYS A 288 -2.98 -28.77 -3.63
CA CYS A 288 -2.04 -27.67 -3.83
C CYS A 288 -0.81 -28.17 -4.60
N PHE A 289 -0.40 -27.41 -5.60
CA PHE A 289 0.77 -27.70 -6.41
C PHE A 289 1.89 -26.69 -6.12
N LEU A 290 3.07 -27.21 -5.79
CA LEU A 290 4.27 -26.40 -5.62
C LEU A 290 5.01 -26.28 -6.94
N ILE A 291 5.42 -25.09 -7.27
CA ILE A 291 6.19 -24.72 -8.46
C ILE A 291 7.25 -23.67 -8.10
N GLY A 292 8.18 -23.44 -9.02
CA GLY A 292 9.30 -22.53 -8.81
C GLY A 292 10.48 -23.18 -8.08
N ASN A 293 11.54 -22.40 -7.85
CA ASN A 293 12.79 -22.90 -7.26
C ASN A 293 12.60 -23.47 -5.85
N GLY A 294 11.84 -22.80 -5.03
CA GLY A 294 11.58 -23.22 -3.65
C GLY A 294 10.75 -24.50 -3.54
N ALA A 295 10.06 -24.91 -4.59
CA ALA A 295 9.29 -26.15 -4.60
C ALA A 295 10.15 -27.40 -4.42
N TYR A 296 11.44 -27.32 -4.77
CA TYR A 296 12.40 -28.41 -4.65
C TYR A 296 13.04 -28.55 -3.26
N ILE A 297 12.68 -27.68 -2.31
CA ILE A 297 13.14 -27.81 -0.92
C ILE A 297 12.64 -29.13 -0.35
N LYS A 298 13.58 -29.98 0.04
CA LYS A 298 13.29 -31.32 0.52
C LYS A 298 12.48 -31.31 1.82
N GLY A 299 11.36 -32.01 1.82
CA GLY A 299 10.44 -32.05 2.96
C GLY A 299 9.38 -30.94 2.98
N LEU A 300 9.43 -29.97 2.06
CA LEU A 300 8.46 -28.87 2.00
C LEU A 300 7.03 -29.35 1.70
N GLU A 301 6.86 -30.28 0.76
CA GLU A 301 5.54 -30.88 0.47
C GLU A 301 4.91 -31.48 1.72
N ARG A 302 5.68 -32.24 2.50
CA ARG A 302 5.23 -32.86 3.75
C ARG A 302 4.86 -31.79 4.78
N LEU A 303 5.72 -30.80 4.99
CA LEU A 303 5.48 -29.72 5.94
C LEU A 303 4.22 -28.93 5.58
N MET A 304 4.10 -28.53 4.32
CA MET A 304 2.94 -27.77 3.86
C MET A 304 1.65 -28.60 3.89
N SER A 305 1.70 -29.89 3.56
CA SER A 305 0.52 -30.77 3.66
C SER A 305 0.01 -30.87 5.08
N LEU A 306 0.92 -31.00 6.05
CA LEU A 306 0.56 -31.05 7.48
C LEU A 306 0.00 -29.70 7.96
N GLU A 307 0.69 -28.61 7.66
CA GLU A 307 0.31 -27.29 8.14
C GLU A 307 -0.99 -26.76 7.48
N LEU A 308 -1.21 -27.02 6.20
CA LEU A 308 -2.41 -26.57 5.48
C LEU A 308 -3.57 -27.54 5.61
N ASN A 309 -3.35 -28.75 6.10
CA ASN A 309 -4.31 -29.87 6.10
C ASN A 309 -4.90 -30.11 4.69
N LEU A 310 -4.04 -30.10 3.68
CA LEU A 310 -4.37 -30.17 2.28
C LEU A 310 -3.28 -30.98 1.56
N PRO A 311 -3.62 -31.92 0.65
CA PRO A 311 -2.64 -32.58 -0.19
C PRO A 311 -1.80 -31.57 -0.96
N VAL A 312 -0.48 -31.60 -0.77
CA VAL A 312 0.48 -30.73 -1.45
C VAL A 312 1.41 -31.60 -2.29
N HIS A 313 1.60 -31.25 -3.55
CA HIS A 313 2.38 -32.01 -4.51
C HIS A 313 3.35 -31.12 -5.27
N LEU A 314 4.57 -31.65 -5.51
CA LEU A 314 5.47 -31.04 -6.47
C LEU A 314 4.92 -31.31 -7.89
N GLN A 315 4.83 -30.25 -8.68
CA GLN A 315 4.29 -30.34 -10.03
C GLN A 315 5.34 -30.85 -11.02
N GLU A 316 5.43 -32.13 -11.23
CA GLU A 316 6.47 -32.65 -12.12
C GLU A 316 5.97 -33.31 -13.42
N LYS A 317 4.82 -33.96 -13.44
CA LYS A 317 4.52 -34.88 -14.55
C LYS A 317 3.33 -34.48 -15.43
N ASP A 318 2.23 -34.04 -14.85
CA ASP A 318 0.99 -33.88 -15.62
C ASP A 318 0.91 -32.54 -16.36
N VAL A 319 1.56 -31.51 -15.84
CA VAL A 319 1.57 -30.16 -16.43
C VAL A 319 2.50 -30.08 -17.64
N LEU A 320 3.58 -30.82 -17.62
CA LEU A 320 4.54 -30.91 -18.74
C LEU A 320 4.09 -31.86 -19.85
N ASN A 321 2.98 -32.58 -19.65
CA ASN A 321 2.35 -33.37 -20.68
C ASN A 321 1.91 -32.50 -21.86
N GLY A 322 2.44 -32.80 -23.05
CA GLY A 322 2.21 -32.03 -24.27
C GLY A 322 3.40 -31.20 -24.71
N PHE A 323 4.44 -31.08 -23.89
CA PHE A 323 5.73 -30.53 -24.33
C PHE A 323 6.62 -31.63 -24.91
N ARG A 324 7.35 -31.28 -25.97
CA ARG A 324 8.36 -32.16 -26.57
C ARG A 324 9.75 -31.58 -26.25
N THR A 325 10.72 -32.44 -26.04
CA THR A 325 12.12 -32.04 -25.81
C THR A 325 13.03 -32.58 -26.90
N SER A 326 14.09 -31.84 -27.18
CA SER A 326 15.17 -32.32 -28.10
C SER A 326 16.16 -33.24 -27.43
N GLY A 327 16.16 -33.32 -26.12
CA GLY A 327 17.05 -34.16 -25.30
C GLY A 327 16.96 -33.69 -23.85
N GLY A 328 16.93 -34.62 -22.93
CA GLY A 328 16.86 -34.35 -21.50
C GLY A 328 15.41 -34.34 -20.95
N ARG A 329 15.32 -34.19 -19.63
CA ARG A 329 14.09 -34.09 -18.87
C ARG A 329 13.58 -32.63 -18.91
N LEU A 330 12.28 -32.42 -19.04
CA LEU A 330 11.67 -31.13 -18.78
C LEU A 330 11.70 -30.89 -17.28
N ASP A 331 12.14 -29.72 -16.87
CA ASP A 331 12.30 -29.37 -15.47
C ASP A 331 11.25 -28.34 -15.07
N ALA A 332 10.57 -28.57 -13.97
CA ALA A 332 9.49 -27.75 -13.48
C ALA A 332 9.95 -26.34 -13.02
N MET A 333 11.25 -26.13 -12.77
CA MET A 333 11.76 -24.78 -12.45
C MET A 333 11.57 -23.76 -13.58
N TYR A 334 11.36 -24.22 -14.82
CA TYR A 334 11.12 -23.35 -15.99
C TYR A 334 9.64 -23.17 -16.32
N GLU A 335 8.73 -23.51 -15.45
CA GLU A 335 7.28 -23.51 -15.70
C GLU A 335 6.76 -22.20 -16.25
N ALA A 336 7.17 -21.09 -15.66
CA ALA A 336 6.76 -19.78 -16.12
C ALA A 336 7.23 -19.51 -17.56
N CYS A 337 8.46 -19.92 -17.91
CA CYS A 337 8.96 -19.80 -19.27
C CYS A 337 8.19 -20.67 -20.27
N TYR A 338 7.81 -21.89 -19.89
CA TYR A 338 6.99 -22.77 -20.73
C TYR A 338 5.61 -22.16 -20.99
N GLY A 339 4.93 -21.71 -19.93
CA GLY A 339 3.57 -21.19 -20.01
C GLY A 339 3.48 -19.93 -20.84
N ALA A 340 4.42 -19.02 -20.66
CA ALA A 340 4.48 -17.77 -21.38
C ALA A 340 4.53 -17.98 -22.91
N ALA A 341 5.23 -18.98 -23.39
CA ALA A 341 5.36 -19.25 -24.82
C ALA A 341 4.09 -19.88 -25.45
N ILE A 342 3.15 -20.38 -24.65
CA ILE A 342 1.89 -20.96 -25.14
C ILE A 342 0.95 -19.85 -25.63
N GLN A 343 0.54 -18.95 -24.73
CA GLN A 343 -0.40 -17.87 -25.00
C GLN A 343 -0.12 -16.67 -24.11
N PRO A 344 0.91 -15.86 -24.45
CA PRO A 344 1.24 -14.67 -23.68
C PRO A 344 0.13 -13.62 -23.78
N LEU A 345 0.01 -12.80 -22.74
CA LEU A 345 -0.86 -11.61 -22.73
C LEU A 345 -0.41 -10.56 -23.75
N ASP A 346 0.90 -10.55 -24.07
CA ASP A 346 1.53 -9.70 -25.06
C ASP A 346 1.24 -8.20 -24.85
N PHE A 347 1.78 -7.67 -23.77
CA PHE A 347 1.67 -6.26 -23.43
C PHE A 347 2.88 -5.40 -23.88
N VAL A 348 3.59 -5.86 -24.92
CA VAL A 348 4.58 -5.04 -25.60
C VAL A 348 3.84 -3.91 -26.31
N PHE A 349 4.24 -2.69 -26.06
CA PHE A 349 3.81 -1.57 -26.89
C PHE A 349 4.32 -1.81 -28.30
N GLY A 350 3.46 -2.26 -29.18
CA GLY A 350 3.83 -2.65 -30.54
C GLY A 350 4.71 -1.60 -31.18
N SER A 351 5.92 -2.03 -31.49
CA SER A 351 7.00 -1.25 -32.07
C SER A 351 6.53 -0.34 -33.21
N ALA A 352 7.07 0.87 -33.27
CA ALA A 352 7.04 1.84 -34.36
C ALA A 352 5.66 2.42 -34.74
N GLN A 353 4.57 1.66 -34.78
CA GLN A 353 3.23 2.22 -35.10
C GLN A 353 2.59 2.87 -33.86
N THR A 354 2.76 2.28 -32.70
CA THR A 354 2.24 2.85 -31.44
C THR A 354 3.10 4.02 -30.98
N ALA A 355 4.42 3.97 -31.19
CA ALA A 355 5.31 5.10 -30.96
C ALA A 355 4.93 6.30 -31.83
N LYS A 356 4.56 6.09 -33.09
CA LYS A 356 4.05 7.16 -33.97
C LYS A 356 2.69 7.69 -33.52
N ILE A 357 1.78 6.82 -33.06
CA ILE A 357 0.46 7.23 -32.55
C ILE A 357 0.61 7.99 -31.21
N ILE A 358 1.51 7.55 -30.35
CA ILE A 358 1.82 8.23 -29.09
C ILE A 358 2.55 9.54 -29.36
N GLU A 359 3.47 9.57 -30.30
CA GLU A 359 4.17 10.80 -30.70
C GLU A 359 3.23 11.79 -31.42
N GLU A 360 2.32 11.32 -32.25
CA GLU A 360 1.26 12.16 -32.86
C GLU A 360 0.25 12.62 -31.79
N LYS A 361 -0.12 11.78 -30.84
CA LYS A 361 -1.00 12.16 -29.74
C LYS A 361 -0.32 13.17 -28.81
N LYS A 362 0.95 12.97 -28.46
CA LYS A 362 1.78 13.95 -27.75
C LYS A 362 1.93 15.26 -28.51
N LYS A 363 2.12 15.21 -29.83
CA LYS A 363 2.17 16.43 -30.69
C LYS A 363 0.82 17.14 -30.69
N ARG A 364 -0.30 16.42 -30.77
CA ARG A 364 -1.66 17.00 -30.69
C ARG A 364 -1.95 17.57 -29.30
N GLU A 365 -1.60 16.88 -28.24
CA GLU A 365 -1.73 17.37 -26.87
C GLU A 365 -0.84 18.60 -26.61
N LEU A 366 0.39 18.61 -27.15
CA LEU A 366 1.29 19.76 -27.07
C LEU A 366 0.79 20.96 -27.90
N LEU A 367 0.16 20.70 -29.06
CA LEU A 367 -0.51 21.73 -29.88
C LEU A 367 -1.75 22.26 -29.18
N ALA A 368 -2.58 21.39 -28.58
CA ALA A 368 -3.74 21.78 -27.79
C ALA A 368 -3.32 22.59 -26.55
N ALA A 369 -2.28 22.16 -25.84
CA ALA A 369 -1.74 22.89 -24.69
C ALA A 369 -1.18 24.28 -25.11
N LYS A 370 -0.51 24.38 -26.26
CA LYS A 370 -0.04 25.68 -26.82
C LYS A 370 -1.21 26.58 -27.21
N LEU A 371 -2.25 26.03 -27.85
CA LEU A 371 -3.46 26.79 -28.20
C LEU A 371 -4.20 27.29 -26.93
N ILE A 372 -4.35 26.44 -25.94
CA ILE A 372 -4.94 26.82 -24.65
C ILE A 372 -4.08 27.88 -23.95
N GLY A 373 -2.76 27.71 -23.95
CA GLY A 373 -1.82 28.70 -23.42
C GLY A 373 -1.93 30.07 -24.13
N LEU A 374 -2.05 30.06 -25.46
CA LEU A 374 -2.20 31.27 -26.26
C LEU A 374 -3.56 31.95 -25.98
N LEU A 375 -4.60 31.15 -25.81
CA LEU A 375 -5.95 31.64 -25.46
C LEU A 375 -5.96 32.24 -24.04
N CYS A 376 -5.28 31.60 -23.07
CA CYS A 376 -5.11 32.13 -21.72
C CYS A 376 -4.33 33.47 -21.73
N VAL A 377 -3.27 33.58 -22.53
CA VAL A 377 -2.51 34.82 -22.67
C VAL A 377 -3.39 35.92 -23.31
N ALA A 378 -4.18 35.59 -24.34
CA ALA A 378 -5.12 36.55 -24.97
C ALA A 378 -6.19 37.00 -23.95
N CYS A 379 -6.77 36.08 -23.18
CA CYS A 379 -7.69 36.42 -22.09
C CYS A 379 -7.03 37.30 -21.02
N ALA A 380 -5.79 37.00 -20.64
CA ALA A 380 -5.04 37.82 -19.68
C ALA A 380 -4.79 39.24 -20.20
N VAL A 381 -4.46 39.39 -21.47
CA VAL A 381 -4.29 40.71 -22.10
C VAL A 381 -5.61 41.50 -22.15
N ILE A 382 -6.72 40.83 -22.46
CA ILE A 382 -8.05 41.44 -22.45
C ILE A 382 -8.44 41.89 -21.01
N LEU A 383 -8.18 41.02 -20.02
CA LEU A 383 -8.45 41.36 -18.63
C LEU A 383 -7.56 42.52 -18.13
N LEU A 384 -6.29 42.56 -18.56
CA LEU A 384 -5.40 43.69 -18.23
C LEU A 384 -5.88 45.00 -18.92
N ALA A 385 -6.35 44.92 -20.17
CA ALA A 385 -6.91 46.09 -20.85
C ALA A 385 -8.20 46.59 -20.16
N LEU A 386 -9.12 45.67 -19.82
CA LEU A 386 -10.32 45.98 -19.08
C LEU A 386 -10.02 46.58 -17.70
N SER A 387 -9.06 45.99 -16.99
CA SER A 387 -8.57 46.49 -15.70
C SER A 387 -7.92 47.85 -15.81
N GLY A 388 -7.23 48.14 -16.93
CA GLY A 388 -6.69 49.46 -17.24
C GLY A 388 -7.78 50.52 -17.42
N VAL A 389 -8.83 50.19 -18.18
CA VAL A 389 -9.97 51.08 -18.40
C VAL A 389 -10.73 51.32 -17.07
N GLN A 390 -10.93 50.26 -16.27
CA GLN A 390 -11.57 50.42 -14.97
C GLN A 390 -10.72 51.26 -13.99
N ARG A 391 -9.38 51.10 -14.03
CA ARG A 391 -8.49 51.93 -13.21
C ARG A 391 -8.57 53.42 -13.57
N ILE A 392 -8.70 53.76 -14.86
CA ILE A 392 -8.86 55.15 -15.29
C ILE A 392 -10.21 55.70 -14.82
N ALA A 393 -11.28 54.91 -14.95
CA ALA A 393 -12.63 55.32 -14.47
C ALA A 393 -12.64 55.51 -12.95
N LEU A 394 -12.08 54.50 -12.19
CA LEU A 394 -11.99 54.54 -10.74
C LEU A 394 -11.09 55.69 -10.22
N SER A 395 -10.03 56.03 -10.96
CA SER A 395 -9.15 57.12 -10.55
C SER A 395 -9.84 58.50 -10.60
N HIS A 396 -10.80 58.66 -11.53
CA HIS A 396 -11.62 59.85 -11.58
C HIS A 396 -12.61 59.92 -10.41
N GLU A 397 -13.20 58.77 -10.05
CA GLU A 397 -14.14 58.64 -8.94
C GLU A 397 -13.45 58.79 -7.58
N LEU A 398 -12.26 58.19 -7.43
CA LEU A 398 -11.39 58.34 -6.26
C LEU A 398 -10.95 59.78 -6.02
N ASN A 399 -10.70 60.57 -7.07
CA ASN A 399 -10.37 61.97 -6.92
C ASN A 399 -11.53 62.82 -6.42
N THR A 400 -12.78 62.47 -6.78
CA THR A 400 -13.98 63.14 -6.24
C THR A 400 -14.27 62.70 -4.81
N LEU A 401 -14.11 61.40 -4.51
CA LEU A 401 -14.26 60.87 -3.14
C LEU A 401 -13.15 61.37 -2.19
N ASN A 402 -11.92 61.53 -2.64
CA ASN A 402 -10.84 62.09 -1.83
C ASN A 402 -11.11 63.57 -1.45
N LYS A 403 -11.72 64.33 -2.34
CA LYS A 403 -12.16 65.69 -1.99
C LYS A 403 -13.24 65.70 -0.89
N GLN A 404 -14.20 64.77 -0.96
CA GLN A 404 -15.21 64.63 0.09
C GLN A 404 -14.62 64.06 1.40
N LYS A 405 -13.61 63.23 1.32
CA LYS A 405 -12.91 62.68 2.49
C LYS A 405 -12.11 63.76 3.23
N ASP A 406 -11.47 64.68 2.49
CA ASP A 406 -10.73 65.80 3.11
C ASP A 406 -11.66 66.75 3.89
N GLU A 407 -12.90 66.91 3.48
CA GLU A 407 -13.92 67.70 4.20
C GLU A 407 -14.40 67.01 5.50
N LEU A 408 -14.27 65.65 5.59
CA LEU A 408 -14.70 64.89 6.78
C LEU A 408 -13.51 64.45 7.68
N LYS A 409 -12.32 64.98 7.45
CA LYS A 409 -11.09 64.59 8.18
C LYS A 409 -11.25 64.75 9.71
N TYR A 410 -12.00 65.70 10.15
CA TYR A 410 -12.30 65.88 11.57
C TYR A 410 -13.01 64.69 12.20
N ILE A 411 -13.92 64.03 11.47
CA ILE A 411 -14.67 62.87 11.95
C ILE A 411 -13.74 61.64 12.03
N GLN A 412 -12.79 61.54 11.07
CA GLN A 412 -11.78 60.46 11.04
C GLN A 412 -10.82 60.57 12.24
N ASP A 413 -10.43 61.78 12.61
CA ASP A 413 -9.54 61.97 13.75
C ASP A 413 -10.20 61.59 15.07
N ILE A 414 -11.52 61.86 15.20
CA ILE A 414 -12.28 61.43 16.37
C ILE A 414 -12.46 59.90 16.40
N TYR A 415 -12.70 59.28 15.25
CA TYR A 415 -12.84 57.82 15.17
C TYR A 415 -11.53 57.09 15.51
N ASN A 416 -10.38 57.58 15.02
CA ASN A 416 -9.08 57.01 15.32
C ASN A 416 -8.77 57.12 16.83
N ALA A 417 -9.08 58.24 17.45
CA ALA A 417 -8.94 58.43 18.89
C ALA A 417 -9.81 57.48 19.71
N TYR A 418 -11.00 57.15 19.21
CA TYR A 418 -11.88 56.16 19.84
C TYR A 418 -11.32 54.75 19.73
N VAL A 419 -10.84 54.33 18.53
CA VAL A 419 -10.26 53.03 18.30
C VAL A 419 -9.03 52.79 19.14
N ASP A 420 -8.14 53.78 19.23
CA ASP A 420 -6.92 53.71 20.09
C ASP A 420 -7.27 53.54 21.56
N THR A 421 -8.30 54.26 22.03
CA THR A 421 -8.72 54.19 23.43
C THR A 421 -9.36 52.82 23.72
N LYS A 422 -10.14 52.28 22.76
CA LYS A 422 -10.76 50.96 22.87
C LYS A 422 -9.72 49.86 22.88
N SER A 423 -8.71 49.94 22.00
CA SER A 423 -7.60 48.97 21.96
C SER A 423 -6.82 48.93 23.29
N GLN A 424 -6.55 50.09 23.87
CA GLN A 424 -5.88 50.18 25.19
C GLN A 424 -6.74 49.53 26.29
N TYR A 425 -8.06 49.70 26.23
CA TYR A 425 -8.98 49.10 27.19
C TYR A 425 -9.01 47.58 27.07
N ASP A 426 -9.06 47.05 25.83
CA ASP A 426 -9.07 45.63 25.57
C ASP A 426 -7.74 44.96 25.96
N ASP A 427 -6.61 45.64 25.80
CA ASP A 427 -5.28 45.17 26.24
C ASP A 427 -5.19 45.07 27.77
N VAL A 428 -5.82 46.01 28.49
CA VAL A 428 -5.90 45.94 29.96
C VAL A 428 -6.73 44.77 30.44
N ILE A 429 -7.87 44.47 29.77
CA ILE A 429 -8.68 43.28 30.07
C ILE A 429 -7.93 41.99 29.81
N LYS A 430 -7.21 41.91 28.68
CA LYS A 430 -6.36 40.73 28.37
C LYS A 430 -5.21 40.54 29.36
N MET A 431 -4.64 41.62 29.85
CA MET A 431 -3.63 41.54 30.90
C MET A 431 -4.19 41.04 32.23
N ASN A 432 -5.40 41.48 32.59
CA ASN A 432 -6.05 41.02 33.81
C ASN A 432 -6.40 39.52 33.76
N GLY A 433 -6.86 39.00 32.62
CA GLY A 433 -7.09 37.56 32.43
C GLY A 433 -5.86 36.68 32.35
N ARG A 434 -4.64 37.24 32.24
CA ARG A 434 -3.37 36.51 32.24
C ARG A 434 -2.70 36.41 33.60
N THR A 435 -3.27 37.03 34.63
CA THR A 435 -2.72 37.03 35.99
C THR A 435 -3.24 35.90 36.87
N GLU A 436 -4.30 35.21 36.49
CA GLU A 436 -4.72 33.96 37.11
C GLU A 436 -3.92 32.78 36.51
N THR A 437 -2.90 32.32 37.22
CA THR A 437 -2.04 31.22 36.77
C THR A 437 -2.32 29.96 37.57
N VAL A 438 -1.97 28.78 36.98
CA VAL A 438 -1.96 27.48 37.66
C VAL A 438 -1.21 27.51 38.99
N SER A 439 -0.32 28.49 39.16
CA SER A 439 0.44 28.73 40.38
C SER A 439 -0.45 29.19 41.55
N ASP A 440 -1.53 29.88 41.28
CA ASP A 440 -2.46 30.38 42.33
C ASP A 440 -3.29 29.20 42.86
N ALA A 441 -3.78 28.31 41.98
CA ALA A 441 -4.50 27.11 42.39
C ALA A 441 -3.63 26.13 43.22
N LEU A 442 -2.34 26.06 42.94
CA LEU A 442 -1.38 25.29 43.73
C LEU A 442 -1.14 25.96 45.10
N ALA A 443 -1.04 27.28 45.15
CA ALA A 443 -0.83 28.03 46.39
C ALA A 443 -2.02 27.85 47.33
N ASP A 444 -3.24 28.00 46.83
CA ASP A 444 -4.49 27.82 47.59
C ASP A 444 -4.58 26.37 48.14
N ALA A 445 -4.26 25.39 47.29
CA ALA A 445 -4.28 23.97 47.70
C ALA A 445 -3.24 23.67 48.79
N ILE A 446 -2.06 24.28 48.76
CA ILE A 446 -1.01 24.11 49.77
C ILE A 446 -1.44 24.79 51.06
N GLU A 447 -2.04 25.97 51.04
CA GLU A 447 -2.54 26.68 52.20
C GLU A 447 -3.64 25.88 52.91
N GLU A 448 -4.59 25.31 52.13
CA GLU A 448 -5.58 24.39 52.71
C GLU A 448 -5.01 23.11 53.27
N MET A 449 -3.91 22.54 52.71
CA MET A 449 -3.21 21.39 53.28
C MET A 449 -2.54 21.73 54.61
N GLU A 450 -1.90 22.90 54.73
CA GLU A 450 -1.30 23.35 55.97
C GLU A 450 -2.34 23.54 57.09
N GLU A 451 -3.52 24.01 56.75
CA GLU A 451 -4.60 24.27 57.73
C GLU A 451 -5.34 23.00 58.14
N LYS A 452 -5.64 22.10 57.18
CA LYS A 452 -6.59 20.99 57.37
C LYS A 452 -5.93 19.61 57.56
N PHE A 453 -4.60 19.46 57.36
CA PHE A 453 -3.94 18.19 57.60
C PHE A 453 -3.63 17.96 59.06
N PRO A 454 -3.92 16.76 59.63
CA PRO A 454 -3.55 16.43 61.01
C PRO A 454 -2.02 16.31 61.17
N SER A 455 -1.53 16.67 62.36
CA SER A 455 -0.11 16.53 62.71
C SER A 455 0.28 15.06 62.68
N GLY A 456 1.25 14.69 61.83
CA GLY A 456 1.75 13.31 61.71
C GLY A 456 1.59 12.71 60.31
N VAL A 457 0.96 13.40 59.38
CA VAL A 457 0.88 13.02 57.98
C VAL A 457 2.22 13.31 57.27
N LYS A 458 2.74 12.32 56.58
CA LYS A 458 3.96 12.49 55.79
C LYS A 458 3.64 12.35 54.33
N VAL A 459 3.75 13.45 53.59
CA VAL A 459 3.70 13.46 52.14
C VAL A 459 5.10 13.12 51.60
N THR A 460 5.23 11.99 50.91
CA THR A 460 6.52 11.49 50.43
C THR A 460 6.83 11.96 49.02
N SER A 461 5.80 12.26 48.26
CA SER A 461 5.89 12.84 46.91
C SER A 461 4.72 13.78 46.70
N LEU A 462 4.96 14.92 46.03
CA LEU A 462 3.94 15.84 45.59
C LEU A 462 4.33 16.33 44.19
N THR A 463 3.43 16.15 43.24
CA THR A 463 3.60 16.62 41.86
C THR A 463 2.34 17.38 41.47
N SER A 464 2.51 18.61 40.99
CA SER A 464 1.41 19.43 40.49
C SER A 464 1.60 19.70 39.00
N ASN A 465 0.49 19.69 38.27
CA ASN A 465 0.39 20.10 36.88
C ASN A 465 -0.84 21.02 36.68
N GLY A 466 -1.14 21.39 35.43
CA GLY A 466 -2.28 22.26 35.13
C GLY A 466 -3.65 21.67 35.46
N GLU A 467 -3.75 20.37 35.69
CA GLU A 467 -5.01 19.66 35.97
C GLU A 467 -5.24 19.43 37.45
N GLY A 468 -4.17 19.30 38.25
CA GLY A 468 -4.29 18.98 39.67
C GLY A 468 -2.99 18.63 40.36
N ILE A 469 -3.12 17.99 41.53
CA ILE A 469 -1.99 17.54 42.37
C ILE A 469 -2.09 16.03 42.53
N SER A 470 -0.97 15.35 42.37
CA SER A 470 -0.78 13.96 42.73
C SER A 470 0.17 13.86 43.94
N MET A 471 -0.24 13.14 44.97
CA MET A 471 0.53 12.99 46.18
C MET A 471 0.63 11.54 46.65
N ASP A 472 1.79 11.16 47.15
CA ASP A 472 1.97 9.91 47.91
C ASP A 472 2.04 10.22 49.39
N ILE A 473 1.14 9.60 50.16
CA ILE A 473 0.97 9.88 51.58
C ILE A 473 1.25 8.62 52.41
N GLU A 474 2.00 8.81 53.48
CA GLU A 474 2.35 7.78 54.44
C GLU A 474 1.75 8.15 55.80
N VAL A 475 1.00 7.19 56.40
CA VAL A 475 0.35 7.33 57.70
C VAL A 475 0.51 6.05 58.53
N SER A 476 0.09 6.09 59.77
CA SER A 476 0.27 4.95 60.71
C SER A 476 -0.91 3.96 60.70
N THR A 477 -2.10 4.40 60.28
CA THR A 477 -3.31 3.56 60.30
C THR A 477 -4.20 3.81 59.08
N LYS A 478 -5.05 2.82 58.73
CA LYS A 478 -6.04 2.95 57.66
C LYS A 478 -7.13 3.96 58.00
N GLU A 479 -7.46 4.15 59.26
CA GLU A 479 -8.41 5.14 59.74
C GLU A 479 -7.86 6.57 59.47
N GLU A 480 -6.57 6.76 59.68
CA GLU A 480 -5.91 8.05 59.33
C GLU A 480 -5.92 8.28 57.83
N ALA A 481 -5.64 7.29 57.02
CA ALA A 481 -5.72 7.39 55.56
C ALA A 481 -7.15 7.77 55.10
N ALA A 482 -8.17 7.14 55.65
CA ALA A 482 -9.55 7.46 55.32
C ALA A 482 -9.95 8.88 55.73
N LYS A 483 -9.49 9.35 56.90
CA LYS A 483 -9.72 10.73 57.35
C LYS A 483 -9.04 11.76 56.43
N ILE A 484 -7.82 11.49 55.96
CA ILE A 484 -7.12 12.37 55.05
C ILE A 484 -7.85 12.45 53.71
N LEU A 485 -8.30 11.32 53.15
CA LEU A 485 -9.09 11.31 51.92
C LEU A 485 -10.40 12.08 52.09
N GLN A 486 -11.06 11.95 53.25
CA GLN A 486 -12.26 12.69 53.53
C GLN A 486 -11.98 14.20 53.69
N ASN A 487 -10.87 14.57 54.36
CA ASN A 487 -10.46 15.96 54.48
C ASN A 487 -10.15 16.59 53.10
N LEU A 488 -9.34 15.90 52.27
CA LEU A 488 -9.02 16.37 50.92
C LEU A 488 -10.27 16.61 50.05
N ALA A 489 -11.30 15.80 50.23
CA ALA A 489 -12.56 15.97 49.54
C ALA A 489 -13.38 17.22 50.02
N THR A 490 -12.96 17.87 51.09
CA THR A 490 -13.56 19.12 51.62
C THR A 490 -12.75 20.37 51.24
N PHE A 491 -11.74 20.26 50.41
CA PHE A 491 -10.93 21.37 49.98
C PHE A 491 -11.67 22.14 48.89
N ASP A 492 -11.73 23.44 49.00
CA ASP A 492 -12.34 24.30 48.00
C ASP A 492 -11.50 24.36 46.69
N ALA A 493 -10.20 24.11 46.82
CA ALA A 493 -9.29 24.04 45.67
C ALA A 493 -9.50 22.82 44.76
N PHE A 494 -10.19 21.75 45.26
CA PHE A 494 -10.30 20.49 44.50
C PHE A 494 -11.73 20.17 44.06
N ARG A 495 -11.89 19.86 42.78
CA ARG A 495 -13.12 19.37 42.20
C ARG A 495 -13.38 17.88 42.48
N SER A 496 -12.31 17.08 42.46
CA SER A 496 -12.40 15.65 42.72
C SER A 496 -11.12 15.13 43.38
N VAL A 497 -11.29 14.12 44.20
CA VAL A 497 -10.20 13.40 44.91
C VAL A 497 -10.36 11.92 44.63
N THR A 498 -9.33 11.28 44.08
CA THR A 498 -9.34 9.87 43.70
C THR A 498 -8.10 9.18 44.25
N THR A 499 -8.22 7.90 44.60
CA THR A 499 -7.10 7.06 45.05
C THR A 499 -7.18 5.69 44.43
N ASN A 500 -6.01 5.14 44.05
CA ASN A 500 -5.91 3.83 43.40
C ASN A 500 -5.82 2.65 44.40
N GLY A 501 -5.93 2.95 45.70
CA GLY A 501 -5.88 1.93 46.75
C GLY A 501 -4.96 2.33 47.89
N ILE A 502 -5.12 1.65 49.01
CA ILE A 502 -4.34 1.85 50.23
C ILE A 502 -3.55 0.57 50.52
N THR A 503 -2.24 0.70 50.60
CA THR A 503 -1.31 -0.42 50.85
C THR A 503 -0.79 -0.35 52.30
N GLU A 504 -0.87 -1.45 53.00
CA GLU A 504 -0.33 -1.59 54.37
C GLU A 504 0.94 -2.45 54.27
N SER A 505 2.00 -1.98 54.88
CA SER A 505 3.26 -2.71 55.04
C SER A 505 3.70 -2.69 56.50
N THR A 506 4.29 -3.79 56.94
CA THR A 506 4.84 -3.91 58.28
C THR A 506 6.35 -4.10 58.15
N ASP A 507 7.13 -3.28 58.84
CA ASP A 507 8.58 -3.38 58.84
C ASP A 507 9.08 -4.53 59.72
N GLU A 508 10.37 -4.82 59.69
CA GLU A 508 11.02 -5.88 60.50
C GLU A 508 10.90 -5.64 62.01
N ASN A 509 10.52 -4.45 62.46
CA ASN A 509 10.33 -4.07 63.86
C ASN A 509 8.84 -4.08 64.29
N GLY A 510 7.94 -4.53 63.39
CA GLY A 510 6.51 -4.62 63.70
C GLY A 510 5.77 -3.28 63.58
N LYS A 511 6.40 -2.24 63.03
CA LYS A 511 5.75 -0.94 62.80
C LYS A 511 4.92 -1.01 61.53
N ILE A 512 3.65 -0.75 61.64
CA ILE A 512 2.72 -0.68 60.53
C ILE A 512 2.85 0.67 59.87
N THR A 513 2.96 0.68 58.56
CA THR A 513 2.96 1.87 57.73
C THR A 513 1.93 1.69 56.61
N VAL A 514 1.09 2.67 56.43
CA VAL A 514 0.05 2.68 55.41
C VAL A 514 0.39 3.75 54.39
N THR A 515 0.52 3.34 53.15
CA THR A 515 0.85 4.25 52.02
C THR A 515 -0.27 4.23 50.99
N PHE A 516 -0.56 5.38 50.42
CA PHE A 516 -1.53 5.51 49.32
C PHE A 516 -1.22 6.72 48.48
N SER A 517 -1.52 6.59 47.19
CA SER A 517 -1.43 7.70 46.23
C SER A 517 -2.80 8.32 46.05
N VAL A 518 -2.86 9.62 46.09
CA VAL A 518 -4.09 10.39 45.87
C VAL A 518 -3.89 11.38 44.74
N MET A 519 -4.85 11.49 43.87
CA MET A 519 -4.93 12.47 42.81
C MET A 519 -6.10 13.41 43.07
N CYS A 520 -5.81 14.70 43.14
CA CYS A 520 -6.74 15.80 43.39
C CYS A 520 -6.79 16.68 42.16
N THR A 521 -7.96 16.86 41.55
CA THR A 521 -8.14 17.71 40.37
C THR A 521 -8.58 19.10 40.79
N TYR A 522 -7.96 20.16 40.29
CA TYR A 522 -8.34 21.54 40.60
C TYR A 522 -9.74 21.89 40.10
N VAL A 523 -10.40 22.81 40.79
CA VAL A 523 -11.72 23.37 40.35
C VAL A 523 -11.60 24.07 39.02
N ASN A 524 -10.50 24.81 38.82
CA ASN A 524 -10.19 25.58 37.60
C ASN A 524 -9.04 24.94 36.79
N GLY A 525 -8.79 23.64 36.94
CA GLY A 525 -7.78 22.93 36.17
C GLY A 525 -8.14 22.93 34.69
N THR A 526 -7.15 23.21 33.84
CA THR A 526 -7.28 23.09 32.38
C THR A 526 -7.44 21.60 32.06
N ALA A 527 -8.66 21.12 31.94
CA ALA A 527 -8.94 19.91 31.21
C ALA A 527 -8.49 20.12 29.76
N ASP A 528 -7.85 19.13 29.18
CA ASP A 528 -7.50 19.09 27.76
C ASP A 528 -8.79 19.17 26.93
N ASP A 529 -9.26 20.39 26.66
CA ASP A 529 -10.38 20.67 25.77
C ASP A 529 -9.93 20.53 24.31
N SER A 530 -9.72 19.29 23.91
CA SER A 530 -10.03 18.89 22.55
C SER A 530 -11.51 18.52 22.48
N ILE A 531 -12.44 19.48 22.54
CA ILE A 531 -13.83 19.32 22.03
C ILE A 531 -14.58 20.64 22.24
N ASP A 532 -15.12 21.12 21.13
CA ASP A 532 -16.20 22.07 20.97
C ASP A 532 -16.03 23.49 21.53
N THR A 533 -15.44 24.32 20.69
CA THR A 533 -15.84 25.73 20.62
C THR A 533 -17.28 25.80 20.19
N GLU A 534 -18.21 25.78 21.14
CA GLU A 534 -19.47 26.45 20.97
C GLU A 534 -19.19 27.96 20.80
N THR A 535 -19.38 28.40 19.59
CA THR A 535 -19.40 29.78 19.19
C THR A 535 -20.39 30.55 20.07
N THR A 536 -19.88 31.33 20.98
CA THR A 536 -20.61 32.55 21.39
C THR A 536 -20.70 33.44 20.18
N PRO A 537 -21.85 34.00 19.87
CA PRO A 537 -21.98 34.92 18.74
C PRO A 537 -21.19 36.17 19.09
N GLU A 538 -20.04 36.34 18.48
CA GLU A 538 -19.49 37.68 18.27
C GLU A 538 -20.48 38.37 17.34
N GLU A 539 -21.20 39.33 17.89
CA GLU A 539 -22.04 40.20 17.12
C GLU A 539 -21.20 40.81 16.00
N ASP A 540 -21.63 40.53 14.79
CA ASP A 540 -21.20 41.11 13.53
C ASP A 540 -21.15 42.63 13.58
N VAL A 541 -20.03 43.21 13.94
CA VAL A 541 -19.74 44.62 13.71
C VAL A 541 -18.88 44.84 12.47
N GLU A 542 -18.26 43.79 11.91
CA GLU A 542 -17.48 43.90 10.66
C GLU A 542 -18.30 43.84 9.36
N THR A 543 -19.58 43.50 9.42
CA THR A 543 -20.42 43.34 8.21
C THR A 543 -20.96 44.70 7.68
N TYR A 544 -20.75 45.81 8.38
CA TYR A 544 -21.24 47.10 7.91
C TYR A 544 -20.23 47.99 7.18
N MET A 545 -19.00 47.51 6.94
CA MET A 545 -17.96 48.32 6.24
C MET A 545 -17.52 47.78 4.87
N ASN A 546 -18.05 46.65 4.40
CA ASN A 546 -17.85 46.22 3.01
C ASN A 546 -19.18 46.40 2.24
N GLY A 547 -19.53 47.65 2.04
CA GLY A 547 -20.58 48.01 1.10
C GLY A 547 -20.09 47.80 -0.33
N ASP A 548 -20.43 46.67 -0.94
CA ASP A 548 -20.64 46.54 -2.38
C ASP A 548 -21.13 45.13 -2.70
N GLN A 549 -22.36 44.84 -2.35
CA GLN A 549 -23.15 43.82 -3.06
C GLN A 549 -24.56 44.42 -3.28
N TYR A 550 -24.72 45.01 -4.43
CA TYR A 550 -26.03 45.28 -4.97
C TYR A 550 -26.70 43.97 -5.35
N ILE A 551 -27.70 43.59 -4.57
CA ILE A 551 -28.67 42.56 -4.93
C ILE A 551 -29.64 43.21 -5.91
N TYR A 552 -29.66 42.73 -7.16
CA TYR A 552 -30.77 43.00 -8.08
C TYR A 552 -31.83 41.94 -7.84
N PRO A 553 -33.12 42.36 -7.73
CA PRO A 553 -34.21 41.42 -7.57
C PRO A 553 -34.51 40.70 -8.89
N ASP A 554 -34.78 39.40 -8.78
CA ASP A 554 -35.31 38.55 -9.82
C ASP A 554 -36.58 39.15 -10.39
N MET A 555 -36.61 39.35 -11.72
CA MET A 555 -37.83 39.44 -12.50
C MET A 555 -38.13 38.08 -13.10
N GLU A 556 -39.13 37.42 -12.57
CA GLU A 556 -39.88 36.38 -13.23
C GLU A 556 -40.49 36.95 -14.54
N GLY A 557 -40.35 36.23 -15.60
CA GLY A 557 -40.96 36.50 -16.89
C GLY A 557 -41.08 35.22 -17.72
N SER A 558 -42.19 34.54 -17.50
CA SER A 558 -42.83 33.52 -18.33
C SER A 558 -42.67 33.73 -19.84
N THR A 559 -42.53 32.62 -20.59
CA THR A 559 -43.46 32.09 -21.62
C THR A 559 -42.70 31.19 -22.60
N GLU A 560 -43.20 30.00 -22.67
CA GLU A 560 -43.84 29.28 -23.79
C GLU A 560 -42.98 28.87 -25.03
N SER A 561 -43.01 27.57 -25.17
CA SER A 561 -43.31 26.79 -26.38
C SER A 561 -42.48 26.95 -27.64
N GLY A 562 -42.07 25.81 -28.14
CA GLY A 562 -41.69 25.62 -29.55
C GLY A 562 -41.04 24.26 -29.82
N GLU A 563 -41.90 23.28 -30.08
CA GLU A 563 -41.55 22.07 -30.84
C GLU A 563 -40.97 22.43 -32.21
N ALA A 564 -40.01 21.69 -32.68
CA ALA A 564 -40.05 20.99 -33.97
C ALA A 564 -38.69 20.44 -34.37
N ASP A 565 -38.66 19.15 -34.49
CA ASP A 565 -38.26 18.30 -35.62
C ASP A 565 -37.02 18.61 -36.49
N ASN A 566 -36.35 17.47 -36.76
CA ASN A 566 -35.60 17.06 -37.96
C ASN A 566 -34.12 17.52 -38.08
N GLU A 567 -33.21 16.62 -38.07
CA GLU A 567 -32.69 15.51 -38.92
C GLU A 567 -31.57 14.74 -38.21
#